data_124544cbe46ed10138e787afe024499d
#
_entry.id   124544cbe46ed10138e787afe024499d
#
_cell.length_a   1.000
_cell.length_b   1.000
_cell.length_c   1.000
_cell.angle_alpha   90.00
_cell.angle_beta   90.00
_cell.angle_gamma   90.00
#
_symmetry.space_group_name_H-M   'P 1'
#
loop_
_entity.id
_entity.type
_entity.pdbx_description
1 polymer ?
#
loop_
_entity_poly.entity_id
_entity_poly.type
_entity_poly.pdbx_seq_one_letter_code
_entity_poly.pdbx_strand_id
1 'polypeptide(L)'
;GKTEEELKIAINKKILLINCETEREAKLVNNLAKKLRRKVSIGFRLNPNVDAKTHKNISTGKAENKFGLSIKNFKVFIKTVKTIKNIKLEALSVHIGSQILNDTPFRKTLNVMSKLIKELKLNLKYVDLGGGFGINYTDKEKPINLSKYSRLVHNFSKKLNCRIIFE
;
A
#
# COMPACT_ATOMS: atom_id res chain seq x y z
N GLY A 1 8.66 9.22 6.98
CA GLY A 1 9.64 8.17 6.70
C GLY A 1 10.16 7.58 8.00
N LYS A 2 10.74 6.41 7.93
CA LYS A 2 11.31 5.69 9.07
C LYS A 2 12.79 6.06 9.24
N THR A 3 13.23 6.22 10.45
CA THR A 3 14.65 6.42 10.78
C THR A 3 15.45 5.11 10.58
N GLU A 4 16.78 5.24 10.46
CA GLU A 4 17.64 4.07 10.33
C GLU A 4 17.56 3.15 11.56
N GLU A 5 17.38 3.73 12.75
CA GLU A 5 17.27 3.00 13.98
C GLU A 5 15.97 2.19 14.08
N GLU A 6 14.83 2.81 13.75
CA GLU A 6 13.55 2.12 13.66
C GLU A 6 13.61 0.95 12.67
N LEU A 7 14.26 1.15 11.52
CA LEU A 7 14.44 0.09 10.53
C LEU A 7 15.33 -1.05 11.05
N LYS A 8 16.40 -0.77 11.78
CA LYS A 8 17.24 -1.79 12.43
C LYS A 8 16.44 -2.61 13.45
N ILE A 9 15.64 -1.94 14.27
CA ILE A 9 14.76 -2.60 15.24
C ILE A 9 13.76 -3.50 14.53
N ALA A 10 13.08 -2.98 13.52
CA ALA A 10 12.10 -3.73 12.73
C ALA A 10 12.70 -5.00 12.09
N ILE A 11 13.89 -4.88 11.49
CA ILE A 11 14.61 -5.99 10.87
C ILE A 11 15.00 -7.05 11.91
N ASN A 12 15.52 -6.63 13.05
CA ASN A 12 15.94 -7.53 14.13
C ASN A 12 14.73 -8.25 14.75
N LYS A 13 13.62 -7.56 14.93
CA LYS A 13 12.35 -8.14 15.42
C LYS A 13 11.63 -9.00 14.39
N LYS A 14 12.15 -9.08 13.15
CA LYS A 14 11.59 -9.90 12.07
C LYS A 14 10.10 -9.59 11.83
N ILE A 15 9.73 -8.30 11.82
CA ILE A 15 8.34 -7.93 11.54
C ILE A 15 7.91 -8.45 10.16
N LEU A 16 6.61 -8.65 9.99
CA LEU A 16 6.02 -9.25 8.79
C LEU A 16 6.41 -8.51 7.51
N LEU A 17 6.37 -7.17 7.55
CA LEU A 17 6.49 -6.33 6.37
C LEU A 17 6.97 -4.92 6.75
N ILE A 18 7.85 -4.34 5.92
CA ILE A 18 8.22 -2.92 5.99
C ILE A 18 7.65 -2.22 4.76
N ASN A 19 6.63 -1.39 4.92
CA ASN A 19 6.09 -0.57 3.84
C ASN A 19 7.03 0.61 3.58
N CYS A 20 7.61 0.67 2.37
CA CYS A 20 8.48 1.74 1.90
C CYS A 20 7.68 2.76 1.09
N GLU A 21 7.95 4.03 1.28
CA GLU A 21 7.30 5.12 0.54
C GLU A 21 8.17 5.69 -0.57
N THR A 22 9.48 5.40 -0.54
CA THR A 22 10.44 5.91 -1.51
C THR A 22 11.46 4.84 -1.92
N GLU A 23 12.06 5.04 -3.08
CA GLU A 23 13.19 4.23 -3.55
C GLU A 23 14.38 4.30 -2.59
N ARG A 24 14.67 5.50 -2.06
CA ARG A 24 15.76 5.70 -1.09
C ARG A 24 15.55 4.87 0.17
N GLU A 25 14.33 4.82 0.70
CA GLU A 25 13.99 4.01 1.87
C GLU A 25 14.19 2.52 1.60
N ALA A 26 13.76 2.01 0.45
CA ALA A 26 13.99 0.61 0.10
C ALA A 26 15.48 0.27 -0.05
N LYS A 27 16.28 1.16 -0.61
CA LYS A 27 17.75 1.00 -0.67
C LYS A 27 18.38 1.00 0.73
N LEU A 28 17.89 1.85 1.63
CA LEU A 28 18.33 1.87 3.03
C LEU A 28 17.99 0.55 3.73
N VAL A 29 16.75 0.07 3.60
CA VAL A 29 16.33 -1.25 4.15
C VAL A 29 17.23 -2.37 3.62
N ASN A 30 17.53 -2.38 2.32
CA ASN A 30 18.43 -3.37 1.73
C ASN A 30 19.84 -3.33 2.36
N ASN A 31 20.40 -2.13 2.51
CA ASN A 31 21.75 -1.96 3.08
C ASN A 31 21.81 -2.41 4.53
N LEU A 32 20.79 -2.10 5.32
CA LEU A 32 20.66 -2.56 6.70
C LEU A 32 20.47 -4.08 6.77
N ALA A 33 19.60 -4.63 5.93
CA ALA A 33 19.38 -6.07 5.84
C ALA A 33 20.69 -6.81 5.49
N LYS A 34 21.49 -6.27 4.55
CA LYS A 34 22.82 -6.81 4.22
C LYS A 34 23.76 -6.81 5.43
N LYS A 35 23.88 -5.66 6.13
CA LYS A 35 24.73 -5.52 7.33
C LYS A 35 24.31 -6.51 8.43
N LEU A 36 23.00 -6.70 8.60
CA LEU A 36 22.43 -7.61 9.60
C LEU A 36 22.33 -9.07 9.13
N ARG A 37 22.83 -9.39 7.92
CA ARG A 37 22.76 -10.73 7.30
C ARG A 37 21.32 -11.29 7.28
N ARG A 38 20.34 -10.45 6.94
CA ARG A 38 18.93 -10.79 6.89
C ARG A 38 18.36 -10.64 5.47
N LYS A 39 17.26 -11.35 5.22
CA LYS A 39 16.33 -11.06 4.10
C LYS A 39 15.08 -10.45 4.68
N VAL A 40 14.59 -9.37 4.08
CA VAL A 40 13.48 -8.57 4.60
C VAL A 40 12.37 -8.48 3.56
N SER A 41 11.15 -8.75 4.00
CA SER A 41 9.94 -8.54 3.19
C SER A 41 9.57 -7.06 3.21
N ILE A 42 9.39 -6.48 2.03
CA ILE A 42 8.99 -5.09 1.89
C ILE A 42 7.68 -4.97 1.11
N GLY A 43 6.93 -3.94 1.42
CA GLY A 43 5.85 -3.40 0.62
C GLY A 43 6.22 -2.05 0.03
N PHE A 44 5.52 -1.63 -1.01
CA PHE A 44 5.59 -0.25 -1.50
C PHE A 44 4.25 0.42 -1.37
N ARG A 45 4.24 1.58 -0.71
CA ARG A 45 3.08 2.46 -0.70
C ARG A 45 2.98 3.18 -2.02
N LEU A 46 1.87 2.97 -2.71
CA LEU A 46 1.55 3.58 -3.99
C LEU A 46 0.52 4.69 -3.83
N ASN A 47 0.68 5.71 -4.65
CA ASN A 47 -0.39 6.67 -4.89
C ASN A 47 -1.19 6.20 -6.12
N PRO A 48 -2.43 5.72 -5.95
CA PRO A 48 -3.24 5.20 -7.05
C PRO A 48 -3.85 6.29 -7.91
N ASN A 49 -3.66 7.56 -7.59
CA ASN A 49 -4.30 8.72 -8.22
C ASN A 49 -5.84 8.60 -8.23
N VAL A 50 -6.40 8.23 -7.09
CA VAL A 50 -7.85 8.11 -6.88
C VAL A 50 -8.32 9.21 -5.94
N ASP A 51 -9.31 9.99 -6.37
CA ASP A 51 -9.96 10.96 -5.50
C ASP A 51 -10.91 10.26 -4.53
N ALA A 52 -10.61 10.34 -3.25
CA ALA A 52 -11.45 9.79 -2.19
C ALA A 52 -12.72 10.60 -1.93
N LYS A 53 -12.85 11.80 -2.56
CA LYS A 53 -13.96 12.74 -2.35
C LYS A 53 -14.16 13.13 -0.89
N THR A 54 -13.09 13.19 -0.14
CA THR A 54 -13.05 13.62 1.26
C THR A 54 -12.53 15.06 1.35
N HIS A 55 -12.51 15.63 2.57
CA HIS A 55 -11.96 16.96 2.79
C HIS A 55 -10.52 17.06 2.24
N LYS A 56 -10.17 18.20 1.61
CA LYS A 56 -8.89 18.39 0.91
C LYS A 56 -7.66 18.04 1.76
N ASN A 57 -7.72 18.33 3.06
CA ASN A 57 -6.61 18.11 4.00
C ASN A 57 -6.42 16.64 4.44
N ILE A 58 -7.40 15.77 4.21
CA ILE A 58 -7.35 14.35 4.61
C ILE A 58 -7.36 13.37 3.42
N SER A 59 -7.38 13.89 2.18
CA SER A 59 -7.23 13.10 0.96
C SER A 59 -5.76 12.79 0.72
N THR A 60 -5.40 11.53 0.49
CA THR A 60 -4.02 11.08 0.24
C THR A 60 -3.86 10.31 -1.07
N GLY A 61 -4.94 10.11 -1.81
CA GLY A 61 -4.96 9.29 -3.02
C GLY A 61 -4.77 10.02 -4.34
N LYS A 62 -4.73 11.37 -4.35
CA LYS A 62 -4.55 12.16 -5.58
C LYS A 62 -3.08 12.30 -5.98
N ALA A 63 -2.82 12.56 -7.26
CA ALA A 63 -1.47 12.73 -7.81
C ALA A 63 -0.65 13.86 -7.14
N GLU A 64 -1.33 14.91 -6.69
CA GLU A 64 -0.75 16.06 -5.98
C GLU A 64 -0.40 15.78 -4.50
N ASN A 65 -0.82 14.63 -3.98
CA ASN A 65 -0.53 14.25 -2.60
C ASN A 65 0.89 13.71 -2.45
N LYS A 66 1.54 14.09 -1.35
CA LYS A 66 2.98 13.83 -1.10
C LYS A 66 3.32 12.39 -0.72
N PHE A 67 2.34 11.50 -0.53
CA PHE A 67 2.55 10.17 0.05
C PHE A 67 2.60 9.07 -1.01
N GLY A 68 3.59 8.20 -0.86
CA GLY A 68 3.78 7.03 -1.69
C GLY A 68 4.37 7.31 -3.08
N LEU A 69 4.76 6.26 -3.78
CA LEU A 69 5.26 6.34 -5.14
C LEU A 69 4.11 6.48 -6.14
N SER A 70 4.26 7.36 -7.12
CA SER A 70 3.37 7.34 -8.28
C SER A 70 3.51 6.01 -9.03
N ILE A 71 2.44 5.57 -9.69
CA ILE A 71 2.46 4.34 -10.49
C ILE A 71 3.56 4.41 -11.57
N LYS A 72 3.77 5.58 -12.18
CA LYS A 72 4.83 5.80 -13.18
C LYS A 72 6.21 5.53 -12.58
N ASN A 73 6.52 6.12 -11.43
CA ASN A 73 7.81 5.95 -10.77
C ASN A 73 7.99 4.51 -10.27
N PHE A 74 6.93 3.89 -9.76
CA PHE A 74 6.99 2.49 -9.34
C PHE A 74 7.29 1.55 -10.52
N LYS A 75 6.70 1.75 -11.70
CA LYS A 75 6.99 0.96 -12.90
C LYS A 75 8.46 1.04 -13.35
N VAL A 76 9.09 2.17 -13.14
CA VAL A 76 10.53 2.33 -13.40
C VAL A 76 11.33 1.61 -12.32
N PHE A 77 11.01 1.87 -11.06
CA PHE A 77 11.78 1.36 -9.93
C PHE A 77 11.67 -0.15 -9.72
N ILE A 78 10.55 -0.77 -10.08
CA ILE A 78 10.36 -2.22 -9.90
C ILE A 78 11.42 -3.05 -10.62
N LYS A 79 11.99 -2.55 -11.71
CA LYS A 79 13.09 -3.21 -12.41
C LYS A 79 14.33 -3.32 -11.52
N THR A 80 14.65 -2.25 -10.80
CA THR A 80 15.75 -2.21 -9.83
C THR A 80 15.46 -3.09 -8.61
N VAL A 81 14.24 -3.06 -8.08
CA VAL A 81 13.86 -3.88 -6.92
C VAL A 81 14.09 -5.37 -7.17
N LYS A 82 13.80 -5.85 -8.38
CA LYS A 82 13.99 -7.26 -8.75
C LYS A 82 15.46 -7.71 -8.71
N THR A 83 16.42 -6.79 -8.79
CA THR A 83 17.87 -7.09 -8.76
C THR A 83 18.47 -7.00 -7.35
N ILE A 84 17.74 -6.46 -6.39
CA ILE A 84 18.22 -6.26 -5.01
C ILE A 84 18.11 -7.58 -4.23
N LYS A 85 19.22 -8.00 -3.57
CA LYS A 85 19.34 -9.35 -3.02
C LYS A 85 18.77 -9.53 -1.60
N ASN A 86 18.79 -8.48 -0.76
CA ASN A 86 18.46 -8.63 0.67
C ASN A 86 17.05 -8.17 1.02
N ILE A 87 16.30 -7.68 0.04
CA ILE A 87 14.88 -7.37 0.19
C ILE A 87 14.06 -8.18 -0.80
N LYS A 88 12.83 -8.48 -0.43
CA LYS A 88 11.86 -9.15 -1.28
C LYS A 88 10.56 -8.34 -1.31
N LEU A 89 10.14 -7.95 -2.49
CA LEU A 89 8.84 -7.31 -2.67
C LEU A 89 7.74 -8.35 -2.48
N GLU A 90 7.01 -8.25 -1.40
CA GLU A 90 5.91 -9.15 -1.06
C GLU A 90 4.56 -8.45 -0.92
N ALA A 91 4.56 -7.10 -0.92
CA ALA A 91 3.32 -6.34 -0.82
C ALA A 91 3.32 -5.07 -1.67
N LEU A 92 2.11 -4.62 -1.99
CA LEU A 92 1.81 -3.23 -2.32
C LEU A 92 0.84 -2.68 -1.29
N SER A 93 1.04 -1.43 -0.90
CA SER A 93 0.20 -0.72 0.05
C SER A 93 -0.41 0.52 -0.60
N VAL A 94 -1.62 0.85 -0.20
CA VAL A 94 -2.31 2.10 -0.56
C VAL A 94 -3.03 2.65 0.65
N HIS A 95 -3.08 3.97 0.78
CA HIS A 95 -3.95 4.65 1.72
C HIS A 95 -4.50 5.91 1.03
N ILE A 96 -5.78 5.91 0.70
CA ILE A 96 -6.37 6.91 -0.21
C ILE A 96 -6.99 8.11 0.50
N GLY A 97 -7.06 8.06 1.81
CA GLY A 97 -7.60 9.13 2.65
C GLY A 97 -8.32 8.61 3.87
N SER A 98 -8.83 9.53 4.64
CA SER A 98 -9.62 9.26 5.85
C SER A 98 -11.06 9.71 5.65
N GLN A 99 -11.97 9.23 6.48
CA GLN A 99 -13.38 9.61 6.49
C GLN A 99 -14.11 9.35 5.15
N ILE A 100 -13.89 8.18 4.57
CA ILE A 100 -14.49 7.77 3.29
C ILE A 100 -15.81 7.05 3.58
N LEU A 101 -16.92 7.66 3.21
CA LEU A 101 -18.28 7.17 3.51
C LEU A 101 -18.90 6.33 2.38
N ASN A 102 -18.21 6.12 1.26
CA ASN A 102 -18.74 5.30 0.17
C ASN A 102 -17.68 4.38 -0.44
N ASP A 103 -18.12 3.29 -1.08
CA ASP A 103 -17.26 2.25 -1.62
C ASP A 103 -16.59 2.59 -2.97
N THR A 104 -17.02 3.64 -3.64
CA THR A 104 -16.55 3.97 -5.00
C THR A 104 -15.04 4.26 -5.08
N PRO A 105 -14.42 5.06 -4.17
CA PRO A 105 -12.98 5.27 -4.17
C PRO A 105 -12.21 3.96 -3.95
N PHE A 106 -12.65 3.13 -3.02
CA PHE A 106 -12.03 1.82 -2.77
C PHE A 106 -12.09 0.91 -4.00
N ARG A 107 -13.26 0.84 -4.67
CA ARG A 107 -13.43 0.07 -5.91
C ARG A 107 -12.49 0.55 -7.02
N LYS A 108 -12.37 1.86 -7.21
CA LYS A 108 -11.44 2.43 -8.18
C LYS A 108 -9.99 2.05 -7.85
N THR A 109 -9.61 2.15 -6.58
CA THR A 109 -8.28 1.77 -6.09
C THR A 109 -7.97 0.30 -6.34
N LEU A 110 -8.88 -0.61 -6.00
CA LEU A 110 -8.71 -2.04 -6.25
C LEU A 110 -8.58 -2.35 -7.75
N ASN A 111 -9.31 -1.65 -8.60
CA ASN A 111 -9.17 -1.79 -10.05
C ASN A 111 -7.80 -1.33 -10.55
N VAL A 112 -7.30 -0.18 -10.07
CA VAL A 112 -5.97 0.33 -10.42
C VAL A 112 -4.89 -0.66 -9.96
N MET A 113 -4.96 -1.12 -8.71
CA MET A 113 -4.03 -2.09 -8.16
C MET A 113 -4.05 -3.42 -8.93
N SER A 114 -5.24 -3.95 -9.22
CA SER A 114 -5.39 -5.19 -9.99
C SER A 114 -4.77 -5.09 -11.39
N LYS A 115 -4.97 -3.98 -12.09
CA LYS A 115 -4.34 -3.73 -13.40
C LYS A 115 -2.82 -3.69 -13.28
N LEU A 116 -2.30 -2.93 -12.33
CA LEU A 116 -0.85 -2.78 -12.12
C LEU A 116 -0.17 -4.11 -11.79
N ILE A 117 -0.74 -4.86 -10.84
CA ILE A 117 -0.21 -6.17 -10.40
C ILE A 117 -0.13 -7.14 -11.59
N LYS A 118 -1.20 -7.19 -12.41
CA LYS A 118 -1.22 -8.03 -13.61
C LYS A 118 -0.24 -7.58 -14.69
N GLU A 119 -0.22 -6.28 -14.99
CA GLU A 119 0.67 -5.69 -16.00
C GLU A 119 2.14 -6.00 -15.68
N LEU A 120 2.53 -5.85 -14.43
CA LEU A 120 3.91 -6.07 -13.97
C LEU A 120 4.20 -7.54 -13.60
N LYS A 121 3.20 -8.42 -13.74
CA LYS A 121 3.28 -9.84 -13.37
C LYS A 121 3.84 -10.03 -11.95
N LEU A 122 3.33 -9.25 -10.99
CA LEU A 122 3.78 -9.30 -9.61
C LEU A 122 3.13 -10.50 -8.89
N ASN A 123 3.96 -11.29 -8.21
CA ASN A 123 3.50 -12.32 -7.30
C ASN A 123 3.62 -11.80 -5.86
N LEU A 124 2.53 -11.25 -5.34
CA LEU A 124 2.49 -10.62 -4.02
C LEU A 124 1.81 -11.55 -3.02
N LYS A 125 2.34 -11.59 -1.81
CA LYS A 125 1.67 -12.28 -0.68
C LYS A 125 0.58 -11.42 -0.07
N TYR A 126 0.79 -10.10 -0.06
CA TYR A 126 -0.09 -9.16 0.62
C TYR A 126 -0.45 -7.97 -0.27
N VAL A 127 -1.64 -7.46 -0.08
CA VAL A 127 -2.02 -6.11 -0.49
C VAL A 127 -2.59 -5.41 0.73
N ASP A 128 -1.95 -4.31 1.10
CA ASP A 128 -2.35 -3.48 2.22
C ASP A 128 -3.22 -2.34 1.69
N LEU A 129 -4.45 -2.31 2.12
CA LEU A 129 -5.46 -1.34 1.68
C LEU A 129 -5.51 -0.09 2.56
N GLY A 130 -4.65 -0.04 3.59
CA GLY A 130 -4.68 1.02 4.58
C GLY A 130 -5.98 0.99 5.40
N GLY A 131 -6.36 2.15 5.87
CA GLY A 131 -7.63 2.36 6.56
C GLY A 131 -8.51 3.35 5.84
N GLY A 132 -9.12 4.24 6.60
CA GLY A 132 -9.82 5.41 6.07
C GLY A 132 -11.33 5.29 5.99
N PHE A 133 -11.93 4.25 6.57
CA PHE A 133 -13.38 4.20 6.70
C PHE A 133 -13.90 5.37 7.53
N GLY A 134 -14.91 6.03 6.99
CA GLY A 134 -15.61 7.10 7.67
C GLY A 134 -16.66 6.58 8.65
N ILE A 135 -16.81 7.31 9.73
CA ILE A 135 -17.93 7.18 10.66
C ILE A 135 -18.89 8.35 10.46
N ASN A 136 -20.16 8.13 10.72
CA ASN A 136 -21.15 9.20 10.64
C ASN A 136 -21.01 10.12 11.85
N TYR A 137 -20.81 11.40 11.57
CA TYR A 137 -20.85 12.45 12.59
C TYR A 137 -22.22 13.12 12.67
N THR A 138 -23.06 12.92 11.65
CA THR A 138 -24.41 13.49 11.59
C THR A 138 -25.40 12.44 11.06
N ASP A 139 -26.69 12.60 11.41
CA ASP A 139 -27.76 11.72 10.93
C ASP A 139 -28.00 11.82 9.40
N LYS A 140 -27.44 12.80 8.75
CA LYS A 140 -27.54 13.01 7.29
C LYS A 140 -26.57 12.14 6.50
N GLU A 141 -25.51 11.67 7.13
CA GLU A 141 -24.50 10.81 6.51
C GLU A 141 -24.95 9.35 6.54
N LYS A 142 -24.67 8.62 5.48
CA LYS A 142 -24.89 7.17 5.44
C LYS A 142 -23.56 6.45 5.58
N PRO A 143 -23.46 5.46 6.47
CA PRO A 143 -22.23 4.68 6.62
C PRO A 143 -21.94 3.88 5.35
N ILE A 144 -20.66 3.55 5.16
CA ILE A 144 -20.28 2.64 4.09
C ILE A 144 -20.95 1.27 4.27
N ASN A 145 -21.41 0.68 3.18
CA ASN A 145 -21.97 -0.67 3.22
C ASN A 145 -20.82 -1.70 3.34
N LEU A 146 -20.52 -2.12 4.56
CA LEU A 146 -19.44 -3.06 4.87
C LEU A 146 -19.60 -4.41 4.17
N SER A 147 -20.83 -4.92 4.02
CA SER A 147 -21.07 -6.20 3.33
C SER A 147 -20.72 -6.11 1.85
N LYS A 148 -21.03 -4.99 1.21
CA LYS A 148 -20.67 -4.73 -0.18
C LYS A 148 -19.16 -4.55 -0.34
N TYR A 149 -18.53 -3.82 0.57
CA TYR A 149 -17.08 -3.64 0.60
C TYR A 149 -16.36 -4.96 0.83
N SER A 150 -16.77 -5.75 1.80
CA SER A 150 -16.20 -7.06 2.10
C SER A 150 -16.21 -7.98 0.87
N ARG A 151 -17.35 -8.07 0.14
CA ARG A 151 -17.43 -8.84 -1.11
C ARG A 151 -16.46 -8.34 -2.18
N LEU A 152 -16.32 -7.03 -2.31
CA LEU A 152 -15.40 -6.40 -3.25
C LEU A 152 -13.93 -6.80 -2.96
N VAL A 153 -13.53 -6.71 -1.69
CA VAL A 153 -12.18 -7.07 -1.23
C VAL A 153 -11.93 -8.56 -1.34
N HIS A 154 -12.91 -9.39 -0.96
CA HIS A 154 -12.81 -10.85 -1.07
C HIS A 154 -12.57 -11.29 -2.52
N ASN A 155 -13.35 -10.75 -3.47
CA ASN A 155 -13.18 -11.06 -4.88
C ASN A 155 -11.81 -10.60 -5.42
N PHE A 156 -11.33 -9.45 -4.97
CA PHE A 156 -10.00 -8.95 -5.32
C PHE A 156 -8.90 -9.88 -4.78
N SER A 157 -8.97 -10.25 -3.50
CA SER A 157 -8.03 -11.17 -2.84
C SER A 157 -7.97 -12.52 -3.55
N LYS A 158 -9.12 -13.14 -3.81
CA LYS A 158 -9.20 -14.40 -4.56
C LYS A 158 -8.58 -14.30 -5.96
N LYS A 159 -8.93 -13.25 -6.72
CA LYS A 159 -8.45 -13.05 -8.09
C LYS A 159 -6.95 -12.92 -8.20
N LEU A 160 -6.30 -12.38 -7.18
CA LEU A 160 -4.86 -12.13 -7.14
C LEU A 160 -4.10 -13.14 -6.26
N ASN A 161 -4.81 -14.05 -5.61
CA ASN A 161 -4.26 -15.02 -4.66
C ASN A 161 -3.35 -14.36 -3.61
N CYS A 162 -3.83 -13.27 -2.99
CA CYS A 162 -3.10 -12.53 -1.98
C CYS A 162 -3.92 -12.33 -0.70
N ARG A 163 -3.25 -12.13 0.42
CA ARG A 163 -3.88 -11.74 1.69
C ARG A 163 -4.04 -10.23 1.75
N ILE A 164 -5.09 -9.78 2.42
CA ILE A 164 -5.35 -8.35 2.60
C ILE A 164 -4.92 -7.94 4.00
N ILE A 165 -4.28 -6.77 4.07
CA ILE A 165 -3.95 -6.08 5.31
C ILE A 165 -4.82 -4.81 5.36
N PHE A 166 -5.30 -4.47 6.54
CA PHE A 166 -5.99 -3.22 6.89
C PHE A 166 -5.25 -2.55 8.04
N GLU A 167 -5.27 -1.20 8.06
CA GLU A 167 -4.71 -0.36 9.10
C GLU A 167 -5.79 0.35 9.95
#